data_c770a1dd8b645a20a95818450fb3bfdf
#
_entry.id   c770a1dd8b645a20a95818450fb3bfdf
#
_cell.length_a   1.000
_cell.length_b   1.000
_cell.length_c   1.000
_cell.angle_alpha   90.00
_cell.angle_beta   90.00
_cell.angle_gamma   90.00
#
_symmetry.space_group_name_H-M   'P 1'
#
loop_
_entity.id
_entity.type
_entity.pdbx_description
1 polymer ?
#
loop_
_entity_poly.entity_id
_entity_poly.type
_entity_poly.pdbx_seq_one_letter_code
_entity_poly.pdbx_strand_id
1 'polypeptide(L)'
;MEKIKVLLVEDEPTLAMIIKDTLDGNEFDITLAANGEEGLSRYAEINPDIIVADIMMPKMDGFTMVKLIRKTDTHTPVLFLSARSAANDVVEGFETGGNDYLKKPFGMAELIVRIKALLHKVSVQRPEAT
;
A
#
# COMPACT_ATOMS: atom_id res chain seq x y z
N MET A 1 11.85 -18.50 -6.55
CA MET A 1 10.80 -17.52 -6.86
C MET A 1 11.00 -16.25 -6.06
N GLU A 2 10.92 -15.14 -6.74
CA GLU A 2 11.01 -13.86 -6.06
C GLU A 2 9.78 -13.61 -5.22
N LYS A 3 10.00 -13.06 -4.04
CA LYS A 3 8.90 -12.65 -3.17
C LYS A 3 8.26 -11.38 -3.70
N ILE A 4 6.99 -11.22 -3.40
CA ILE A 4 6.24 -10.00 -3.70
C ILE A 4 6.70 -8.91 -2.73
N LYS A 5 7.19 -7.81 -3.26
CA LYS A 5 7.67 -6.69 -2.44
C LYS A 5 6.51 -5.78 -2.07
N VAL A 6 6.24 -5.67 -0.78
CA VAL A 6 5.19 -4.83 -0.23
C VAL A 6 5.82 -3.68 0.54
N LEU A 7 5.49 -2.45 0.16
CA LEU A 7 5.85 -1.28 0.97
C LEU A 7 4.67 -0.97 1.88
N LEU A 8 4.85 -1.14 3.17
CA LEU A 8 3.84 -0.86 4.18
C LEU A 8 4.18 0.45 4.88
N VAL A 9 3.36 1.48 4.66
CA VAL A 9 3.55 2.79 5.26
C VAL A 9 2.48 2.98 6.34
N GLU A 10 2.88 2.85 7.59
CA GLU A 10 1.98 2.85 8.73
C GLU A 10 2.70 3.43 9.95
N ASP A 11 2.10 4.45 10.57
CA ASP A 11 2.72 5.15 11.69
C ASP A 11 2.46 4.50 13.06
N GLU A 12 1.52 3.56 13.15
CA GLU A 12 1.28 2.81 14.38
C GLU A 12 2.23 1.62 14.46
N PRO A 13 3.25 1.64 15.33
CA PRO A 13 4.26 0.58 15.33
C PRO A 13 3.69 -0.81 15.59
N THR A 14 2.71 -0.91 16.49
CA THR A 14 2.11 -2.20 16.84
C THR A 14 1.40 -2.80 15.64
N LEU A 15 0.59 -2.02 14.94
CA LEU A 15 -0.12 -2.51 13.76
C LEU A 15 0.85 -2.87 12.64
N ALA A 16 1.86 -2.02 12.42
CA ALA A 16 2.86 -2.28 11.39
C ALA A 16 3.58 -3.61 11.64
N MET A 17 3.95 -3.88 12.90
CA MET A 17 4.62 -5.13 13.25
C MET A 17 3.71 -6.35 13.11
N ILE A 18 2.43 -6.21 13.48
CA ILE A 18 1.46 -7.30 13.32
C ILE A 18 1.33 -7.67 11.85
N ILE A 19 1.19 -6.66 10.99
CA ILE A 19 1.05 -6.90 9.55
C ILE A 19 2.34 -7.54 9.01
N LYS A 20 3.49 -6.99 9.37
CA LYS A 20 4.77 -7.54 8.92
C LYS A 20 4.94 -8.98 9.36
N ASP A 21 4.72 -9.26 10.64
CA ASP A 21 4.91 -10.61 11.18
C ASP A 21 3.94 -11.62 10.54
N THR A 22 2.74 -11.17 10.20
CA THR A 22 1.74 -12.04 9.59
C THR A 22 2.03 -12.33 8.12
N LEU A 23 2.45 -11.32 7.37
CA LEU A 23 2.62 -11.44 5.93
C LEU A 23 4.03 -11.80 5.49
N ASP A 24 5.04 -11.31 6.22
CA ASP A 24 6.43 -11.51 5.83
C ASP A 24 6.80 -13.00 5.87
N GLY A 25 7.46 -13.47 4.85
CA GLY A 25 7.82 -14.89 4.80
C GLY A 25 7.99 -15.41 3.39
N ASN A 26 7.36 -16.54 3.10
CA ASN A 26 7.58 -17.24 1.84
C ASN A 26 7.06 -16.50 0.61
N GLU A 27 5.97 -15.77 0.77
CA GLU A 27 5.29 -15.14 -0.36
C GLU A 27 5.57 -13.65 -0.47
N PHE A 28 5.68 -12.96 0.67
CA PHE A 28 5.83 -11.50 0.73
C PHE A 28 7.13 -11.10 1.40
N ASP A 29 7.70 -10.01 0.89
CA ASP A 29 8.84 -9.32 1.49
C ASP A 29 8.34 -7.93 1.89
N ILE A 30 8.18 -7.69 3.18
CA ILE A 30 7.57 -6.47 3.72
C ILE A 30 8.64 -5.46 4.13
N THR A 31 8.58 -4.27 3.55
CA THR A 31 9.41 -3.14 3.96
C THR A 31 8.52 -2.12 4.65
N LEU A 32 8.91 -1.69 5.85
CA LEU A 32 8.15 -0.73 6.65
C LEU A 32 8.63 0.69 6.44
N ALA A 33 7.68 1.63 6.47
CA ALA A 33 7.95 3.05 6.57
C ALA A 33 6.97 3.65 7.56
N ALA A 34 7.42 4.61 8.37
CA ALA A 34 6.62 5.16 9.47
C ALA A 34 5.81 6.40 9.09
N ASN A 35 6.04 6.97 7.93
CA ASN A 35 5.34 8.16 7.44
C ASN A 35 5.53 8.28 5.93
N GLY A 36 4.86 9.26 5.32
CA GLY A 36 4.92 9.43 3.87
C GLY A 36 6.30 9.80 3.33
N GLU A 37 7.09 10.58 4.07
CA GLU A 37 8.45 10.94 3.64
C GLU A 37 9.34 9.70 3.58
N GLU A 38 9.31 8.89 4.63
CA GLU A 38 10.04 7.63 4.67
C GLU A 38 9.52 6.67 3.60
N GLY A 39 8.19 6.69 3.38
CA GLY A 39 7.56 5.90 2.32
C GLY A 39 8.13 6.22 0.95
N LEU A 40 8.30 7.50 0.63
CA LEU A 40 8.90 7.90 -0.64
C LEU A 40 10.34 7.41 -0.78
N SER A 41 11.12 7.51 0.29
CA SER A 41 12.51 7.03 0.29
C SER A 41 12.58 5.53 0.05
N ARG A 42 11.75 4.77 0.76
CA ARG A 42 11.71 3.31 0.60
C ARG A 42 11.19 2.90 -0.77
N TYR A 43 10.19 3.62 -1.28
CA TYR A 43 9.65 3.38 -2.61
C TYR A 43 10.76 3.44 -3.67
N ALA A 44 11.60 4.47 -3.61
CA ALA A 44 12.69 4.63 -4.56
C ALA A 44 13.74 3.52 -4.45
N GLU A 45 13.97 3.03 -3.23
CA GLU A 45 14.96 1.99 -2.99
C GLU A 45 14.52 0.61 -3.48
N ILE A 46 13.26 0.25 -3.24
CA ILE A 46 12.83 -1.15 -3.41
C ILE A 46 11.98 -1.42 -4.64
N ASN A 47 11.40 -0.41 -5.26
CA ASN A 47 10.45 -0.59 -6.37
C ASN A 47 9.39 -1.62 -5.98
N PRO A 48 8.49 -1.31 -5.05
CA PRO A 48 7.54 -2.30 -4.55
C PRO A 48 6.57 -2.76 -5.63
N ASP A 49 6.05 -3.97 -5.45
CA ASP A 49 4.99 -4.51 -6.30
C ASP A 49 3.62 -3.97 -5.90
N ILE A 50 3.48 -3.59 -4.63
CA ILE A 50 2.25 -2.99 -4.09
C ILE A 50 2.61 -2.08 -2.92
N ILE A 51 1.83 -1.01 -2.75
CA ILE A 51 1.95 -0.10 -1.62
C ILE A 51 0.70 -0.24 -0.77
N VAL A 52 0.88 -0.45 0.53
CA VAL A 52 -0.20 -0.46 1.53
C VAL A 52 0.09 0.69 2.46
N ALA A 53 -0.77 1.72 2.46
CA ALA A 53 -0.47 2.96 3.16
C ALA A 53 -1.63 3.46 3.99
N ASP A 54 -1.35 3.84 5.23
CA ASP A 54 -2.29 4.60 6.03
C ASP A 54 -2.45 6.00 5.43
N ILE A 55 -3.59 6.59 5.62
CA ILE A 55 -3.87 7.94 5.13
C ILE A 55 -3.30 8.98 6.09
N MET A 56 -3.64 8.88 7.37
CA MET A 56 -3.26 9.90 8.36
C MET A 56 -1.96 9.53 9.06
N MET A 57 -0.92 10.26 8.73
CA MET A 57 0.42 10.04 9.30
C MET A 57 1.09 11.38 9.51
N PRO A 58 2.05 11.46 10.47
CA PRO A 58 2.81 12.70 10.66
C PRO A 58 3.72 12.96 9.45
N LYS A 59 4.20 14.18 9.35
CA LYS A 59 5.14 14.67 8.33
C LYS A 59 4.53 14.72 6.94
N MET A 60 4.12 13.60 6.38
CA MET A 60 3.46 13.53 5.09
C MET A 60 2.40 12.44 5.14
N ASP A 61 1.16 12.77 4.80
CA ASP A 61 0.08 11.79 4.79
C ASP A 61 0.12 10.88 3.56
N GLY A 62 -0.70 9.82 3.60
CA GLY A 62 -0.71 8.84 2.53
C GLY A 62 -1.18 9.38 1.19
N PHE A 63 -2.16 10.28 1.19
CA PHE A 63 -2.66 10.88 -0.06
C PHE A 63 -1.58 11.70 -0.74
N THR A 64 -0.87 12.53 0.02
CA THR A 64 0.21 13.35 -0.51
C THR A 64 1.34 12.49 -1.07
N MET A 65 1.72 11.44 -0.32
CA MET A 65 2.74 10.50 -0.77
C MET A 65 2.37 9.88 -2.11
N VAL A 66 1.14 9.38 -2.24
CA VAL A 66 0.69 8.71 -3.47
C VAL A 66 0.58 9.69 -4.63
N LYS A 67 0.14 10.92 -4.38
CA LYS A 67 0.13 11.96 -5.44
C LYS A 67 1.52 12.16 -6.02
N LEU A 68 2.54 12.19 -5.17
CA LEU A 68 3.92 12.36 -5.62
C LEU A 68 4.40 11.13 -6.40
N ILE A 69 4.08 9.94 -5.93
CA ILE A 69 4.44 8.70 -6.64
C ILE A 69 3.77 8.67 -8.01
N ARG A 70 2.51 9.09 -8.09
CA ARG A 70 1.73 9.03 -9.36
C ARG A 70 2.24 9.99 -10.43
N LYS A 71 3.11 10.92 -10.10
CA LYS A 71 3.75 11.78 -11.11
C LYS A 71 4.63 10.98 -12.06
N THR A 72 5.18 9.86 -11.61
CA THR A 72 6.09 9.04 -12.42
C THR A 72 5.67 7.58 -12.52
N ASP A 73 4.78 7.12 -11.66
CA ASP A 73 4.37 5.70 -11.60
C ASP A 73 2.86 5.60 -11.49
N THR A 74 2.21 5.23 -12.59
CA THR A 74 0.76 5.06 -12.65
C THR A 74 0.35 3.59 -12.53
N HIS A 75 1.30 2.68 -12.33
CA HIS A 75 1.06 1.24 -12.42
C HIS A 75 1.03 0.51 -11.08
N THR A 76 1.92 0.88 -10.15
CA THR A 76 2.00 0.19 -8.87
C THR A 76 0.69 0.33 -8.10
N PRO A 77 0.03 -0.79 -7.76
CA PRO A 77 -1.24 -0.70 -7.03
C PRO A 77 -1.04 -0.15 -5.62
N VAL A 78 -2.03 0.60 -5.16
CA VAL A 78 -2.03 1.21 -3.83
C VAL A 78 -3.31 0.83 -3.10
N LEU A 79 -3.17 0.25 -1.92
CA LEU A 79 -4.25 -0.03 -0.99
C LEU A 79 -4.14 0.93 0.19
N PHE A 80 -5.12 1.80 0.37
CA PHE A 80 -5.15 2.68 1.53
C PHE A 80 -5.80 2.01 2.73
N LEU A 81 -5.22 2.24 3.91
CA LEU A 81 -5.77 1.81 5.20
C LEU A 81 -6.15 3.04 6.00
N SER A 82 -7.33 3.05 6.62
CA SER A 82 -7.68 4.19 7.47
C SER A 82 -8.85 3.90 8.38
N ALA A 83 -8.86 4.57 9.54
CA ALA A 83 -10.03 4.63 10.41
C ALA A 83 -11.12 5.54 9.81
N ARG A 84 -10.76 6.40 8.86
CA ARG A 84 -11.71 7.30 8.19
C ARG A 84 -12.53 6.50 7.20
N SER A 85 -13.84 6.66 7.27
CA SER A 85 -14.76 5.89 6.43
C SER A 85 -15.81 6.73 5.73
N ALA A 86 -15.70 8.07 5.81
CA ALA A 86 -16.62 8.95 5.13
C ALA A 86 -16.50 8.76 3.61
N ALA A 87 -17.63 8.86 2.92
CA ALA A 87 -17.64 8.70 1.47
C ALA A 87 -16.66 9.63 0.76
N ASN A 88 -16.52 10.88 1.26
CA ASN A 88 -15.57 11.85 0.68
C ASN A 88 -14.13 11.38 0.79
N ASP A 89 -13.77 10.70 1.88
CA ASP A 89 -12.40 10.20 2.06
C ASP A 89 -12.09 9.06 1.09
N VAL A 90 -13.07 8.19 0.85
CA VAL A 90 -12.94 7.11 -0.11
C VAL A 90 -12.78 7.67 -1.53
N VAL A 91 -13.61 8.66 -1.89
CA VAL A 91 -13.52 9.31 -3.19
C VAL A 91 -12.16 9.98 -3.36
N GLU A 92 -11.69 10.71 -2.35
CA GLU A 92 -10.37 11.34 -2.39
C GLU A 92 -9.26 10.32 -2.58
N GLY A 93 -9.38 9.16 -1.92
CA GLY A 93 -8.40 8.08 -2.08
C GLY A 93 -8.28 7.61 -3.52
N PHE A 94 -9.41 7.36 -4.17
CA PHE A 94 -9.41 6.93 -5.57
C PHE A 94 -8.94 8.05 -6.52
N GLU A 95 -9.36 9.28 -6.29
CA GLU A 95 -8.92 10.43 -7.09
C GLU A 95 -7.42 10.69 -6.94
N THR A 96 -6.86 10.39 -5.79
CA THR A 96 -5.43 10.54 -5.54
C THR A 96 -4.61 9.50 -6.31
N GLY A 97 -5.23 8.39 -6.67
CA GLY A 97 -4.57 7.32 -7.41
C GLY A 97 -4.50 5.99 -6.66
N GLY A 98 -5.30 5.85 -5.58
CA GLY A 98 -5.44 4.57 -4.89
C GLY A 98 -6.31 3.61 -5.69
N ASN A 99 -6.05 2.32 -5.51
CA ASN A 99 -6.76 1.26 -6.22
C ASN A 99 -7.81 0.56 -5.34
N ASP A 100 -7.67 0.68 -4.03
CA ASP A 100 -8.63 0.11 -3.08
C ASP A 100 -8.49 0.82 -1.75
N TYR A 101 -9.43 0.57 -0.85
CA TYR A 101 -9.51 1.26 0.43
C TYR A 101 -10.02 0.26 1.47
N LEU A 102 -9.25 0.04 2.54
CA LEU A 102 -9.59 -0.89 3.61
C LEU A 102 -9.78 -0.13 4.92
N LYS A 103 -10.98 -0.20 5.46
CA LYS A 103 -11.34 0.50 6.68
C LYS A 103 -10.79 -0.22 7.92
N LYS A 104 -10.19 0.52 8.84
CA LYS A 104 -9.82 0.01 10.17
C LYS A 104 -11.03 -0.03 11.09
N PRO A 105 -11.17 -1.02 11.96
CA PRO A 105 -10.31 -2.21 12.08
C PRO A 105 -10.63 -3.25 11.00
N PHE A 106 -9.62 -4.00 10.62
CA PHE A 106 -9.77 -5.06 9.61
C PHE A 106 -9.09 -6.35 10.09
N GLY A 107 -9.47 -7.46 9.49
CA GLY A 107 -8.79 -8.73 9.75
C GLY A 107 -7.62 -8.94 8.81
N MET A 108 -6.63 -9.70 9.23
CA MET A 108 -5.48 -10.00 8.39
C MET A 108 -5.88 -10.77 7.13
N ALA A 109 -6.87 -11.65 7.23
CA ALA A 109 -7.35 -12.39 6.07
C ALA A 109 -7.92 -11.47 5.00
N GLU A 110 -8.66 -10.45 5.41
CA GLU A 110 -9.21 -9.46 4.46
C GLU A 110 -8.10 -8.66 3.81
N LEU A 111 -7.12 -8.23 4.59
CA LEU A 111 -5.97 -7.50 4.07
C LEU A 111 -5.24 -8.33 3.00
N ILE A 112 -4.96 -9.59 3.29
CA ILE A 112 -4.26 -10.47 2.36
C ILE A 112 -5.06 -10.67 1.08
N VAL A 113 -6.36 -10.90 1.19
CA VAL A 113 -7.24 -11.08 0.02
C VAL A 113 -7.22 -9.85 -0.87
N ARG A 114 -7.29 -8.65 -0.28
CA ARG A 114 -7.27 -7.41 -1.05
C ARG A 114 -5.93 -7.16 -1.73
N ILE A 115 -4.83 -7.46 -1.04
CA ILE A 115 -3.50 -7.37 -1.63
C ILE A 115 -3.40 -8.30 -2.84
N LYS A 116 -3.80 -9.55 -2.69
CA LYS A 116 -3.73 -10.54 -3.77
C LYS A 116 -4.65 -10.15 -4.93
N ALA A 117 -5.83 -9.63 -4.65
CA ALA A 117 -6.74 -9.18 -5.70
C ALA A 117 -6.14 -8.05 -6.52
N LEU A 118 -5.49 -7.08 -5.88
CA LEU A 118 -4.85 -5.98 -6.60
C LEU A 118 -3.66 -6.45 -7.43
N LEU A 119 -2.87 -7.36 -6.91
CA LEU A 119 -1.74 -7.93 -7.64
C LEU A 119 -2.19 -8.75 -8.84
N HIS A 120 -3.25 -9.52 -8.68
CA HIS A 120 -3.82 -10.29 -9.77
C HIS A 120 -4.35 -9.38 -10.88
N LYS A 121 -5.05 -8.32 -10.50
CA LYS A 121 -5.60 -7.35 -11.45
C LYS A 121 -4.51 -6.69 -12.28
N VAL A 122 -3.41 -6.29 -11.65
CA VAL A 122 -2.28 -5.69 -12.35
C VAL A 122 -1.64 -6.70 -13.30
N SER A 123 -1.45 -7.94 -12.84
CA SER A 123 -0.87 -9.00 -13.65
C SER A 123 -1.70 -9.30 -14.90
N VAL A 124 -3.03 -9.29 -14.78
CA VAL A 124 -3.94 -9.53 -15.91
C VAL A 124 -3.93 -8.37 -16.89
N GLN A 125 -3.83 -7.14 -16.40
CA GLN A 125 -3.90 -5.94 -17.23
C GLN A 125 -2.58 -5.57 -17.90
N ARG A 126 -1.45 -6.06 -17.40
CA ARG A 126 -0.16 -5.80 -18.02
C ARG A 126 -0.02 -6.59 -19.30
N PRO A 127 0.36 -5.94 -20.42
CA PRO A 127 0.81 -6.70 -21.56
C PRO A 127 2.02 -7.50 -21.11
N GLU A 128 2.02 -8.79 -21.39
CA GLU A 128 3.18 -9.59 -21.06
C GLU A 128 4.39 -9.08 -21.80
N ALA A 129 5.46 -8.81 -21.06
CA ALA A 129 6.74 -8.49 -21.66
C ALA A 129 7.34 -9.80 -22.14
N THR A 130 7.02 -10.14 -23.32
CA THR A 130 7.65 -11.29 -23.97
C THR A 130 8.89 -10.86 -24.69
#